data_26abf67a581bd962ef452314932193dd
#
_entry.id   26abf67a581bd962ef452314932193dd
#
_cell.length_a   1.000
_cell.length_b   1.000
_cell.length_c   1.000
_cell.angle_alpha   90.00
_cell.angle_beta   90.00
_cell.angle_gamma   90.00
#
_symmetry.space_group_name_H-M   'P 1'
#
loop_
_entity.id
_entity.type
_entity.pdbx_description
1 polymer ?
#
loop_
_entity_poly.entity_id
_entity_poly.type
_entity_poly.pdbx_seq_one_letter_code
_entity_poly.pdbx_strand_id
1 'polypeptide(L)'
;VSFWGAPGSHADWIICKLMDGYWWQGVHTSARVDVVSAYIHQFDTSGLGQKVCKAKNIPIYKTVGEAVTLGGRELAVDGVVIVGEHGSYPTDLKGHWLLPRWWIYQQVIRVFEQSKRSVPVFNDKHLSYNWDDAKWMFDKSRELNFPLTGGSSIPAYFRKPEIEIAI
;
A
#
# COMPACT_ATOMS: atom_id res chain seq x y z
N VAL A 1 1.86 -0.99 -5.17
CA VAL A 1 2.24 -2.34 -4.69
C VAL A 1 3.63 -2.69 -5.21
N SER A 2 4.53 -3.22 -4.35
CA SER A 2 5.85 -3.68 -4.79
C SER A 2 5.77 -4.99 -5.60
N PHE A 3 5.00 -5.93 -5.10
CA PHE A 3 4.83 -7.24 -5.69
C PHE A 3 3.46 -7.83 -5.32
N TRP A 4 2.76 -8.40 -6.28
CA TRP A 4 1.46 -9.03 -6.06
C TRP A 4 1.40 -10.38 -6.78
N GLY A 5 2.13 -11.34 -6.23
CA GLY A 5 2.40 -12.61 -6.90
C GLY A 5 1.79 -13.84 -6.26
N ALA A 6 1.40 -13.80 -4.99
CA ALA A 6 0.92 -14.97 -4.28
C ALA A 6 -0.40 -14.72 -3.57
N PRO A 7 -1.33 -15.70 -3.59
CA PRO A 7 -2.51 -15.69 -2.71
C PRO A 7 -2.08 -15.61 -1.25
N GLY A 8 -2.77 -14.77 -0.46
CA GLY A 8 -2.45 -14.55 0.94
C GLY A 8 -1.25 -13.64 1.20
N SER A 9 -0.65 -13.04 0.16
CA SER A 9 0.35 -11.97 0.32
C SER A 9 -0.28 -10.71 0.91
N HIS A 10 0.53 -9.78 1.44
CA HIS A 10 0.03 -8.51 1.97
C HIS A 10 -0.80 -7.73 0.95
N ALA A 11 -0.36 -7.69 -0.30
CA ALA A 11 -1.11 -7.07 -1.37
C ALA A 11 -2.47 -7.73 -1.57
N ASP A 12 -2.51 -9.06 -1.61
CA ASP A 12 -3.73 -9.82 -1.76
C ASP A 12 -4.70 -9.57 -0.60
N TRP A 13 -4.21 -9.70 0.65
CA TRP A 13 -5.02 -9.46 1.83
C TRP A 13 -5.55 -8.03 1.96
N ILE A 14 -4.72 -7.04 1.74
CA ILE A 14 -5.10 -5.63 1.92
C ILE A 14 -5.98 -5.17 0.76
N ILE A 15 -5.53 -5.36 -0.48
CA ILE A 15 -6.22 -4.81 -1.64
C ILE A 15 -7.52 -5.56 -1.94
N CYS A 16 -7.54 -6.91 -1.82
CA CYS A 16 -8.77 -7.66 -2.02
C CYS A 16 -9.84 -7.32 -0.98
N LYS A 17 -9.47 -7.05 0.28
CA LYS A 17 -10.44 -6.59 1.29
C LYS A 17 -11.00 -5.19 0.99
N LEU A 18 -10.22 -4.32 0.37
CA LEU A 18 -10.73 -3.03 -0.07
C LEU A 18 -11.72 -3.18 -1.24
N MET A 19 -11.53 -4.18 -2.10
CA MET A 19 -12.40 -4.43 -3.25
C MET A 19 -13.65 -5.25 -2.93
N ASP A 20 -13.47 -6.32 -2.13
CA ASP A 20 -14.49 -7.35 -1.91
C ASP A 20 -15.13 -7.27 -0.53
N GLY A 21 -14.62 -6.39 0.34
CA GLY A 21 -15.01 -6.33 1.74
C GLY A 21 -14.32 -7.41 2.59
N TYR A 22 -14.76 -7.52 3.82
CA TYR A 22 -14.20 -8.45 4.80
C TYR A 22 -15.28 -8.89 5.79
N TRP A 23 -15.05 -10.05 6.40
CA TRP A 23 -15.92 -10.58 7.45
C TRP A 23 -15.42 -10.07 8.81
N TRP A 24 -16.30 -9.42 9.55
CA TRP A 24 -16.05 -8.98 10.91
C TRP A 24 -17.16 -9.54 11.83
N GLN A 25 -16.78 -10.31 12.84
CA GLN A 25 -17.72 -10.95 13.78
C GLN A 25 -18.92 -11.63 13.09
N GLY A 26 -18.66 -12.34 12.01
CA GLY A 26 -19.69 -13.04 11.24
C GLY A 26 -20.53 -12.16 10.30
N VAL A 27 -20.25 -10.86 10.23
CA VAL A 27 -20.95 -9.92 9.34
C VAL A 27 -20.02 -9.52 8.19
N HIS A 28 -20.48 -9.67 6.96
CA HIS A 28 -19.76 -9.16 5.79
C HIS A 28 -19.84 -7.62 5.75
N THR A 29 -18.70 -6.98 5.75
CA THR A 29 -18.57 -5.53 5.75
C THR A 29 -17.88 -5.08 4.47
N SER A 30 -18.53 -4.23 3.69
CA SER A 30 -17.92 -3.63 2.50
C SER A 30 -16.97 -2.52 2.90
N ALA A 31 -15.82 -2.46 2.26
CA ALA A 31 -14.99 -1.27 2.30
C ALA A 31 -15.72 -0.14 1.57
N ARG A 32 -15.74 1.07 2.16
CA ARG A 32 -16.41 2.24 1.56
C ARG A 32 -15.46 3.01 0.64
N VAL A 33 -14.70 2.27 -0.18
CA VAL A 33 -13.70 2.81 -1.10
C VAL A 33 -13.71 1.99 -2.39
N ASP A 34 -13.37 2.64 -3.49
CA ASP A 34 -13.16 2.00 -4.78
C ASP A 34 -11.68 2.01 -5.12
N VAL A 35 -11.14 0.86 -5.51
CA VAL A 35 -9.79 0.77 -6.05
C VAL A 35 -9.84 1.13 -7.53
N VAL A 36 -9.41 2.34 -7.87
CA VAL A 36 -9.56 2.92 -9.22
C VAL A 36 -8.32 2.81 -10.09
N SER A 37 -7.18 2.50 -9.49
CA SER A 37 -5.89 2.36 -10.21
C SER A 37 -4.92 1.50 -9.44
N ALA A 38 -3.95 0.94 -10.14
CA ALA A 38 -2.85 0.19 -9.55
C ALA A 38 -1.52 0.54 -10.22
N TYR A 39 -0.45 0.48 -9.45
CA TYR A 39 0.92 0.37 -9.88
C TYR A 39 1.52 -0.88 -9.25
N ILE A 40 2.13 -1.75 -10.04
CA ILE A 40 2.80 -2.97 -9.58
C ILE A 40 4.25 -2.89 -10.05
N HIS A 41 5.19 -2.83 -9.10
CA HIS A 41 6.61 -2.62 -9.41
C HIS A 41 7.24 -3.87 -10.03
N GLN A 42 6.92 -5.05 -9.48
CA GLN A 42 7.42 -6.32 -10.00
C GLN A 42 6.27 -7.27 -10.27
N PHE A 43 6.31 -7.89 -11.42
CA PHE A 43 5.36 -8.94 -11.80
C PHE A 43 6.02 -10.30 -11.60
N ASP A 44 5.22 -11.27 -11.18
CA ASP A 44 5.64 -12.66 -11.11
C ASP A 44 5.04 -13.50 -12.26
N THR A 45 5.49 -14.75 -12.33
CA THR A 45 5.01 -15.70 -13.34
C THR A 45 3.55 -16.10 -13.16
N SER A 46 2.99 -15.99 -11.92
CA SER A 46 1.58 -16.30 -11.66
C SER A 46 0.64 -15.26 -12.24
N GLY A 47 1.10 -14.02 -12.32
CA GLY A 47 0.33 -12.87 -12.79
C GLY A 47 -0.90 -12.57 -11.93
N LEU A 48 -0.89 -12.91 -10.63
CA LEU A 48 -2.07 -12.74 -9.77
C LEU A 48 -2.59 -11.31 -9.77
N GLY A 49 -1.72 -10.33 -9.53
CA GLY A 49 -2.12 -8.92 -9.52
C GLY A 49 -2.74 -8.47 -10.82
N GLN A 50 -2.17 -8.89 -11.97
CA GLN A 50 -2.72 -8.58 -13.29
C GLN A 50 -4.10 -9.23 -13.49
N LYS A 51 -4.27 -10.49 -13.08
CA LYS A 51 -5.55 -11.21 -13.17
C LYS A 51 -6.62 -10.54 -12.34
N VAL A 52 -6.31 -10.18 -11.10
CA VAL A 52 -7.23 -9.48 -10.20
C VAL A 52 -7.61 -8.12 -10.77
N CYS A 53 -6.64 -7.30 -11.17
CA CYS A 53 -6.90 -5.99 -11.74
C CYS A 53 -7.75 -6.09 -13.02
N LYS A 54 -7.45 -7.06 -13.89
CA LYS A 54 -8.25 -7.30 -15.10
C LYS A 54 -9.69 -7.72 -14.79
N ALA A 55 -9.89 -8.62 -13.83
CA ALA A 55 -11.22 -9.09 -13.44
C ALA A 55 -12.08 -7.99 -12.82
N LYS A 56 -11.46 -6.99 -12.19
CA LYS A 56 -12.11 -5.86 -11.54
C LYS A 56 -12.11 -4.57 -12.40
N ASN A 57 -11.62 -4.64 -13.64
CA ASN A 57 -11.47 -3.49 -14.54
C ASN A 57 -10.61 -2.35 -13.96
N ILE A 58 -9.58 -2.69 -13.18
CA ILE A 58 -8.66 -1.73 -12.59
C ILE A 58 -7.47 -1.53 -13.53
N PRO A 59 -7.21 -0.32 -14.04
CA PRO A 59 -6.07 -0.05 -14.89
C PRO A 59 -4.76 -0.17 -14.08
N ILE A 60 -3.76 -0.82 -14.67
CA ILE A 60 -2.39 -0.88 -14.14
C ILE A 60 -1.56 0.12 -14.92
N TYR A 61 -1.03 1.11 -14.21
CA TYR A 61 -0.18 2.16 -14.77
C TYR A 61 1.30 1.78 -14.70
N LYS A 62 2.11 2.41 -15.58
CA LYS A 62 3.55 2.13 -15.68
C LYS A 62 4.36 2.82 -14.58
N THR A 63 3.84 3.88 -14.00
CA THR A 63 4.50 4.63 -12.94
C THR A 63 3.55 4.90 -11.78
N VAL A 64 4.12 5.16 -10.59
CA VAL A 64 3.36 5.57 -9.42
C VAL A 64 2.63 6.89 -9.69
N GLY A 65 3.31 7.84 -10.34
CA GLY A 65 2.71 9.12 -10.70
C GLY A 65 1.47 8.96 -11.57
N GLU A 66 1.54 8.17 -12.65
CA GLU A 66 0.38 7.88 -13.50
C GLU A 66 -0.75 7.22 -12.72
N ALA A 67 -0.46 6.30 -11.80
CA ALA A 67 -1.50 5.63 -11.02
C ALA A 67 -2.27 6.60 -10.13
N VAL A 68 -1.62 7.56 -9.47
CA VAL A 68 -2.29 8.52 -8.58
C VAL A 68 -2.91 9.71 -9.32
N THR A 69 -2.52 9.94 -10.58
CA THR A 69 -3.11 10.97 -11.46
C THR A 69 -4.13 10.38 -12.44
N LEU A 70 -4.35 9.07 -12.43
CA LEU A 70 -5.18 8.34 -13.41
C LEU A 70 -4.75 8.65 -14.87
N GLY A 71 -3.43 8.80 -15.08
CA GLY A 71 -2.84 9.15 -16.37
C GLY A 71 -2.90 10.63 -16.73
N GLY A 72 -3.44 11.48 -15.84
CA GLY A 72 -3.50 12.93 -16.02
C GLY A 72 -2.24 13.65 -15.50
N ARG A 73 -2.39 14.95 -15.22
CA ARG A 73 -1.31 15.82 -14.73
C ARG A 73 -1.38 16.07 -13.23
N GLU A 74 -2.56 15.98 -12.63
CA GLU A 74 -2.82 16.32 -11.24
C GLU A 74 -3.34 15.12 -10.47
N LEU A 75 -3.23 15.17 -9.15
CA LEU A 75 -3.75 14.15 -8.25
C LEU A 75 -5.25 13.93 -8.49
N ALA A 76 -5.64 12.70 -8.80
CA ALA A 76 -7.01 12.35 -9.19
C ALA A 76 -7.63 11.25 -8.30
N VAL A 77 -6.97 10.87 -7.22
CA VAL A 77 -7.47 9.89 -6.24
C VAL A 77 -7.73 10.56 -4.90
N ASP A 78 -8.53 9.92 -4.04
CA ASP A 78 -8.89 10.44 -2.70
C ASP A 78 -8.15 9.73 -1.56
N GLY A 79 -7.31 8.75 -1.89
CA GLY A 79 -6.46 8.04 -0.96
C GLY A 79 -5.42 7.19 -1.66
N VAL A 80 -4.33 6.87 -0.97
CA VAL A 80 -3.25 6.04 -1.50
C VAL A 80 -2.95 4.90 -0.54
N VAL A 81 -2.83 3.69 -1.06
CA VAL A 81 -2.42 2.50 -0.31
C VAL A 81 -1.10 2.00 -0.87
N ILE A 82 -0.08 1.98 -0.03
CA ILE A 82 1.27 1.48 -0.38
C ILE A 82 1.47 0.13 0.31
N VAL A 83 1.65 -0.92 -0.49
CA VAL A 83 2.01 -2.25 0.00
C VAL A 83 3.38 -2.59 -0.59
N GLY A 84 4.42 -2.25 0.13
CA GLY A 84 5.82 -2.41 -0.28
C GLY A 84 6.47 -3.67 0.31
N GLU A 85 5.70 -4.73 0.47
CA GLU A 85 6.13 -6.00 1.02
C GLU A 85 6.37 -7.00 -0.13
N HIS A 86 7.30 -7.90 0.03
CA HIS A 86 7.69 -8.89 -0.96
C HIS A 86 8.27 -8.32 -2.28
N GLY A 87 8.88 -9.21 -3.03
CA GLY A 87 9.54 -8.95 -4.30
C GLY A 87 11.02 -9.35 -4.26
N SER A 88 11.65 -9.31 -5.42
CA SER A 88 13.08 -9.58 -5.57
C SER A 88 13.86 -8.28 -5.39
N TYR A 89 14.25 -7.98 -4.16
CA TYR A 89 15.00 -6.79 -3.79
C TYR A 89 16.33 -7.19 -3.15
N PRO A 90 17.39 -6.37 -3.29
CA PRO A 90 18.66 -6.62 -2.62
C PRO A 90 18.53 -6.55 -1.11
N THR A 91 19.47 -7.10 -0.41
CA THR A 91 19.65 -6.96 1.03
C THR A 91 20.86 -6.10 1.34
N ASP A 92 20.85 -5.43 2.49
CA ASP A 92 22.04 -4.80 3.05
C ASP A 92 22.99 -5.83 3.67
N LEU A 93 24.12 -5.36 4.19
CA LEU A 93 25.12 -6.20 4.85
C LEU A 93 24.62 -6.91 6.12
N LYS A 94 23.50 -6.46 6.68
CA LYS A 94 22.83 -7.06 7.84
C LYS A 94 21.70 -8.01 7.47
N GLY A 95 21.46 -8.21 6.17
CA GLY A 95 20.38 -9.05 5.65
C GLY A 95 19.02 -8.40 5.63
N HIS A 96 18.88 -7.07 5.81
CA HIS A 96 17.62 -6.38 5.67
C HIS A 96 17.26 -6.20 4.21
N TRP A 97 16.05 -6.57 3.83
CA TRP A 97 15.55 -6.32 2.49
C TRP A 97 15.30 -4.82 2.25
N LEU A 98 15.91 -4.31 1.18
CA LEU A 98 15.78 -2.92 0.75
C LEU A 98 14.47 -2.73 -0.04
N LEU A 99 13.35 -2.94 0.64
CA LEU A 99 12.01 -2.84 0.04
C LEU A 99 11.68 -1.40 -0.38
N PRO A 100 10.98 -1.18 -1.50
CA PRO A 100 10.90 0.13 -2.16
C PRO A 100 9.85 1.08 -1.56
N ARG A 101 9.41 0.91 -0.33
CA ARG A 101 8.34 1.71 0.28
C ARG A 101 8.62 3.21 0.24
N TRP A 102 9.79 3.61 0.72
CA TRP A 102 10.22 5.02 0.68
C TRP A 102 10.29 5.55 -0.75
N TRP A 103 10.85 4.79 -1.69
CA TRP A 103 10.92 5.17 -3.10
C TRP A 103 9.52 5.35 -3.72
N ILE A 104 8.57 4.45 -3.43
CA ILE A 104 7.17 4.57 -3.88
C ILE A 104 6.53 5.81 -3.26
N TYR A 105 6.71 5.99 -1.95
CA TYR A 105 6.16 7.13 -1.23
C TYR A 105 6.68 8.46 -1.77
N GLN A 106 7.97 8.59 -2.09
CA GLN A 106 8.53 9.79 -2.72
C GLN A 106 7.83 10.16 -4.05
N GLN A 107 7.45 9.15 -4.86
CA GLN A 107 6.72 9.38 -6.10
C GLN A 107 5.33 9.96 -5.82
N VAL A 108 4.65 9.48 -4.79
CA VAL A 108 3.36 10.01 -4.33
C VAL A 108 3.51 11.46 -3.86
N ILE A 109 4.52 11.74 -3.02
CA ILE A 109 4.78 13.09 -2.50
C ILE A 109 5.03 14.09 -3.63
N ARG A 110 5.80 13.73 -4.65
CA ARG A 110 6.02 14.60 -5.83
C ARG A 110 4.70 15.02 -6.50
N VAL A 111 3.76 14.10 -6.63
CA VAL A 111 2.44 14.42 -7.21
C VAL A 111 1.65 15.32 -6.26
N PHE A 112 1.70 15.11 -4.95
CA PHE A 112 1.04 15.99 -3.98
C PHE A 112 1.57 17.42 -4.05
N GLU A 113 2.90 17.59 -4.10
CA GLU A 113 3.55 18.89 -4.22
C GLU A 113 3.20 19.59 -5.54
N GLN A 114 3.22 18.86 -6.66
CA GLN A 114 2.84 19.38 -7.97
C GLN A 114 1.37 19.81 -8.05
N SER A 115 0.50 18.98 -7.48
CA SER A 115 -0.95 19.22 -7.49
C SER A 115 -1.41 20.22 -6.41
N LYS A 116 -0.52 20.62 -5.50
CA LYS A 116 -0.83 21.44 -4.31
C LYS A 116 -2.03 20.87 -3.51
N ARG A 117 -2.18 19.57 -3.56
CA ARG A 117 -3.23 18.79 -2.91
C ARG A 117 -2.63 17.49 -2.39
N SER A 118 -3.04 17.09 -1.21
CA SER A 118 -2.68 15.81 -0.60
C SER A 118 -3.91 15.04 -0.18
N VAL A 119 -3.76 13.73 -0.01
CA VAL A 119 -4.82 12.81 0.42
C VAL A 119 -4.27 11.83 1.45
N PRO A 120 -5.12 11.16 2.25
CA PRO A 120 -4.66 10.14 3.19
C PRO A 120 -3.82 9.07 2.53
N VAL A 121 -2.76 8.65 3.22
CA VAL A 121 -1.87 7.57 2.78
C VAL A 121 -1.83 6.48 3.85
N PHE A 122 -2.17 5.26 3.46
CA PHE A 122 -1.84 4.07 4.22
C PHE A 122 -0.56 3.45 3.65
N ASN A 123 0.45 3.23 4.51
CA ASN A 123 1.66 2.50 4.14
C ASN A 123 1.77 1.25 5.00
N ASP A 124 1.76 0.08 4.37
CA ASP A 124 1.95 -1.18 5.07
C ASP A 124 3.34 -1.23 5.72
N LYS A 125 3.44 -2.05 6.76
CA LYS A 125 4.66 -2.17 7.58
C LYS A 125 5.92 -2.44 6.75
N HIS A 126 7.05 -1.83 7.07
CA HIS A 126 7.28 -0.67 7.93
C HIS A 126 7.27 0.59 7.07
N LEU A 127 7.42 1.79 7.64
CA LEU A 127 7.60 2.99 6.80
C LEU A 127 8.83 2.85 5.91
N SER A 128 9.99 2.55 6.50
CA SER A 128 11.22 2.19 5.78
C SER A 128 12.08 1.25 6.62
N TYR A 129 13.08 0.62 6.00
CA TYR A 129 14.16 -0.10 6.66
C TYR A 129 15.23 0.84 7.25
N ASN A 130 15.19 2.11 6.91
CA ASN A 130 16.10 3.16 7.36
C ASN A 130 15.32 4.18 8.18
N TRP A 131 15.89 4.61 9.32
CA TRP A 131 15.27 5.58 10.21
C TRP A 131 15.08 6.95 9.56
N ASP A 132 16.09 7.44 8.87
CA ASP A 132 16.04 8.77 8.25
C ASP A 132 14.97 8.86 7.18
N ASP A 133 14.82 7.81 6.38
CA ASP A 133 13.75 7.68 5.39
C ASP A 133 12.37 7.63 6.06
N ALA A 134 12.22 6.81 7.10
CA ALA A 134 10.96 6.70 7.84
C ALA A 134 10.58 8.03 8.50
N LYS A 135 11.55 8.72 9.08
CA LYS A 135 11.35 10.06 9.64
C LYS A 135 10.95 11.06 8.57
N TRP A 136 11.63 11.06 7.42
CA TRP A 136 11.28 11.91 6.29
C TRP A 136 9.83 11.67 5.81
N MET A 137 9.41 10.40 5.71
CA MET A 137 8.03 10.07 5.33
C MET A 137 7.02 10.66 6.33
N PHE A 138 7.30 10.55 7.62
CA PHE A 138 6.46 11.13 8.65
C PHE A 138 6.46 12.66 8.59
N ASP A 139 7.63 13.29 8.50
CA ASP A 139 7.76 14.75 8.45
C ASP A 139 7.03 15.34 7.23
N LYS A 140 7.13 14.69 6.04
CA LYS A 140 6.39 15.08 4.85
C LYS A 140 4.87 15.00 5.01
N SER A 141 4.37 14.03 5.75
CA SER A 141 2.94 13.95 6.03
C SER A 141 2.45 15.14 6.88
N ARG A 142 3.31 15.64 7.78
CA ARG A 142 3.01 16.82 8.61
C ARG A 142 3.14 18.12 7.81
N GLU A 143 4.19 18.23 7.00
CA GLU A 143 4.44 19.38 6.12
C GLU A 143 3.29 19.60 5.13
N LEU A 144 2.84 18.53 4.47
CA LEU A 144 1.76 18.57 3.48
C LEU A 144 0.37 18.35 4.08
N ASN A 145 0.28 18.25 5.41
CA ASN A 145 -0.95 18.17 6.20
C ASN A 145 -1.92 17.06 5.74
N PHE A 146 -1.43 15.83 5.62
CA PHE A 146 -2.30 14.68 5.31
C PHE A 146 -2.15 13.55 6.34
N PRO A 147 -3.21 12.77 6.59
CA PRO A 147 -3.13 11.59 7.45
C PRO A 147 -2.21 10.53 6.86
N LEU A 148 -1.19 10.13 7.61
CA LEU A 148 -0.33 8.99 7.32
C LEU A 148 -0.63 7.90 8.36
N THR A 149 -1.07 6.75 7.88
CA THR A 149 -1.17 5.54 8.69
C THR A 149 -0.10 4.57 8.23
N GLY A 150 0.83 4.27 9.12
CA GLY A 150 1.84 3.24 8.90
C GLY A 150 1.67 2.14 9.92
N GLY A 151 1.66 0.89 9.49
CA GLY A 151 1.53 -0.19 10.43
C GLY A 151 1.19 -1.53 9.83
N SER A 152 1.19 -2.54 10.68
CA SER A 152 0.89 -3.92 10.30
C SER A 152 -0.58 -4.25 10.49
N SER A 153 -1.15 -5.01 9.57
CA SER A 153 -2.46 -5.65 9.75
C SER A 153 -2.41 -6.81 10.76
N ILE A 154 -1.22 -7.30 11.11
CA ILE A 154 -1.05 -8.45 12.03
C ILE A 154 -1.70 -8.22 13.40
N PRO A 155 -1.61 -7.06 14.06
CA PRO A 155 -2.29 -6.84 15.33
C PRO A 155 -3.82 -6.88 15.27
N ALA A 156 -4.40 -6.69 14.08
CA ALA A 156 -5.85 -6.76 13.86
C ALA A 156 -6.33 -8.19 13.51
N TYR A 157 -5.43 -9.17 13.47
CA TYR A 157 -5.76 -10.57 13.21
C TYR A 157 -6.22 -11.29 14.47
N PHE A 158 -7.08 -12.29 14.30
CA PHE A 158 -7.38 -13.25 15.38
C PHE A 158 -6.09 -13.88 15.88
N ARG A 159 -5.80 -13.69 17.16
CA ARG A 159 -4.70 -14.39 17.82
C ARG A 159 -5.10 -15.84 18.08
N LYS A 160 -4.22 -16.77 17.75
CA LYS A 160 -4.38 -18.18 18.16
C LYS A 160 -3.14 -18.58 18.97
N PRO A 161 -3.31 -18.98 20.23
CA PRO A 161 -4.55 -18.95 21.01
C PRO A 161 -5.03 -17.52 21.31
N GLU A 162 -6.32 -17.37 21.59
CA GLU A 162 -6.85 -16.10 22.10
C GLU A 162 -6.15 -15.76 23.41
N ILE A 163 -5.59 -14.56 23.49
CA ILE A 163 -4.96 -14.07 24.71
C ILE A 163 -5.91 -13.02 25.28
N GLU A 164 -6.62 -13.39 26.34
CA GLU A 164 -7.29 -12.41 27.19
C GLU A 164 -6.25 -11.75 28.08
N ILE A 165 -6.08 -10.46 27.91
CA ILE A 165 -5.33 -9.66 28.87
C ILE A 165 -6.36 -9.21 29.91
N ALA A 166 -6.34 -9.83 31.09
CA ALA A 166 -7.09 -9.31 32.24
C ALA A 166 -6.58 -7.90 32.56
N ILE A 167 -7.45 -6.92 32.49
CA ILE A 167 -7.19 -5.52 32.88
C ILE A 167 -7.50 -5.37 34.36
#